data_5fec9c85cbd48a279a38e82454de665a
#
_entry.id   5fec9c85cbd48a279a38e82454de665a
#
_cell.length_a   1.000
_cell.length_b   1.000
_cell.length_c   1.000
_cell.angle_alpha   90.00
_cell.angle_beta   90.00
_cell.angle_gamma   90.00
#
_symmetry.space_group_name_H-M   'P 1'
#
loop_
_entity.id
_entity.type
_entity.pdbx_description
1 polymer ?
#
loop_
_entity_poly.entity_id
_entity_poly.type
_entity_poly.pdbx_seq_one_letter_code
_entity_poly.pdbx_strand_id
1 'polypeptide(L)'
;MEVSYKRSMSCNYIILQGSEGEALKTYQTRILLENQMPGLLPCKHQKIDGKEHFYYEITGCQTLYHLFEKRKFSRKNLETLFLAVVRMMESLDQYLMSRDCLLLNPAYIYQNLDTEDYLFMWFPLGEECADKEFQNLTEYILPRIDHQDEAAVTMGYSVYKEAVEIGLKTERIKEHIYGGVQEKKESRKEDSGDREDTQKEWERQKILDNFYNDEEEAEDRFSLK
;
A
#
# COMPACT_ATOMS: atom_id res chain seq x y z
N MET A 1 -7.39 3.08 21.17
CA MET A 1 -6.59 4.10 20.43
C MET A 1 -7.35 5.42 20.43
N GLU A 2 -6.73 6.52 20.84
CA GLU A 2 -7.30 7.87 20.80
C GLU A 2 -6.60 8.65 19.67
N VAL A 3 -7.37 9.43 18.90
CA VAL A 3 -6.88 10.14 17.71
C VAL A 3 -7.08 11.65 17.87
N SER A 4 -6.04 12.42 17.58
CA SER A 4 -6.10 13.87 17.55
C SER A 4 -5.26 14.44 16.40
N TYR A 5 -5.46 15.72 16.10
CA TYR A 5 -4.76 16.39 15.01
C TYR A 5 -4.04 17.63 15.51
N LYS A 6 -2.84 17.86 15.02
CA LYS A 6 -2.04 19.05 15.32
C LYS A 6 -1.60 19.73 14.03
N ARG A 7 -1.93 21.01 13.91
CA ARG A 7 -1.47 21.86 12.82
C ARG A 7 -0.34 22.76 13.31
N SER A 8 0.76 22.80 12.60
CA SER A 8 1.87 23.72 12.79
C SER A 8 1.99 24.65 11.59
N MET A 9 2.87 25.64 11.62
CA MET A 9 3.04 26.58 10.50
C MET A 9 3.45 25.90 9.19
N SER A 10 4.24 24.82 9.26
CA SER A 10 4.78 24.12 8.09
C SER A 10 4.31 22.67 7.93
N CYS A 11 3.75 22.06 8.99
CA CYS A 11 3.43 20.63 9.00
C CYS A 11 2.10 20.36 9.68
N ASN A 12 1.40 19.37 9.15
CA ASN A 12 0.19 18.81 9.74
C ASN A 12 0.47 17.42 10.25
N TYR A 13 -0.04 17.10 11.44
CA TYR A 13 0.15 15.81 12.08
C TYR A 13 -1.19 15.19 12.46
N ILE A 14 -1.32 13.88 12.28
CA ILE A 14 -2.25 13.03 13.01
C ILE A 14 -1.49 12.41 14.17
N ILE A 15 -2.09 12.40 15.34
CA ILE A 15 -1.48 11.90 16.58
C ILE A 15 -2.32 10.72 17.03
N LEU A 16 -1.68 9.56 17.13
CA LEU A 16 -2.26 8.37 17.72
C LEU A 16 -1.71 8.20 19.14
N GLN A 17 -2.61 8.07 20.09
CA GLN A 17 -2.28 7.89 21.50
C GLN A 17 -2.65 6.48 21.94
N GLY A 18 -1.70 5.77 22.54
CA GLY A 18 -1.92 4.51 23.19
C GLY A 18 -2.51 4.65 24.58
N SER A 19 -3.06 3.56 25.11
CA SER A 19 -3.55 3.49 26.48
C SER A 19 -2.38 3.43 27.47
N GLU A 20 -2.64 3.82 28.70
CA GLU A 20 -1.65 3.77 29.77
C GLU A 20 -1.31 2.31 30.10
N GLY A 21 0.00 1.99 30.16
CA GLY A 21 0.48 0.65 30.53
C GLY A 21 0.62 -0.34 29.35
N GLU A 22 0.27 0.04 28.12
CA GLU A 22 0.55 -0.78 26.95
C GLU A 22 2.05 -0.91 26.69
N ALA A 23 2.52 -2.15 26.45
CA ALA A 23 3.92 -2.42 26.20
C ALA A 23 4.30 -2.08 24.76
N LEU A 24 5.19 -1.12 24.58
CA LEU A 24 5.77 -0.82 23.27
C LEU A 24 6.51 -2.03 22.71
N LYS A 25 6.28 -2.33 21.44
CA LYS A 25 7.11 -3.24 20.66
C LYS A 25 8.46 -2.57 20.37
N THR A 26 9.35 -2.54 21.36
CA THR A 26 10.55 -1.68 21.41
C THR A 26 11.43 -1.78 20.17
N TYR A 27 11.71 -3.00 19.68
CA TYR A 27 12.53 -3.22 18.49
C TYR A 27 11.85 -2.64 17.23
N GLN A 28 10.59 -2.98 16.99
CA GLN A 28 9.84 -2.55 15.81
C GLN A 28 9.56 -1.05 15.84
N THR A 29 9.31 -0.49 17.04
CA THR A 29 9.17 0.96 17.22
C THR A 29 10.46 1.70 16.86
N ARG A 30 11.62 1.16 17.24
CA ARG A 30 12.90 1.75 16.84
C ARG A 30 13.10 1.73 15.32
N ILE A 31 12.74 0.63 14.65
CA ILE A 31 12.79 0.57 13.18
C ILE A 31 11.92 1.67 12.58
N LEU A 32 10.67 1.81 13.04
CA LEU A 32 9.75 2.86 12.58
C LEU A 32 10.32 4.27 12.73
N LEU A 33 10.98 4.55 13.85
CA LEU A 33 11.44 5.90 14.19
C LEU A 33 12.81 6.24 13.58
N GLU A 34 13.69 5.26 13.40
CA GLU A 34 15.06 5.47 12.93
C GLU A 34 15.21 5.28 11.42
N ASN A 35 14.26 4.58 10.77
CA ASN A 35 14.31 4.32 9.34
C ASN A 35 13.15 5.00 8.61
N GLN A 36 13.46 5.58 7.46
CA GLN A 36 12.44 6.06 6.51
C GLN A 36 12.01 4.89 5.63
N MET A 37 11.01 4.14 6.08
CA MET A 37 10.47 3.04 5.28
C MET A 37 9.58 3.59 4.15
N PRO A 38 9.86 3.26 2.88
CA PRO A 38 9.00 3.65 1.77
C PRO A 38 7.57 3.16 1.98
N GLY A 39 6.61 4.05 1.75
CA GLY A 39 5.18 3.74 1.94
C GLY A 39 4.66 3.92 3.36
N LEU A 40 5.50 4.20 4.37
CA LEU A 40 5.04 4.65 5.67
C LEU A 40 5.09 6.17 5.82
N LEU A 41 4.11 6.74 6.52
CA LEU A 41 4.16 8.13 6.93
C LEU A 41 5.32 8.36 7.92
N PRO A 42 6.09 9.46 7.76
CA PRO A 42 7.11 9.83 8.73
C PRO A 42 6.51 9.95 10.14
N CYS A 43 7.14 9.29 11.10
CA CYS A 43 6.64 9.18 12.46
C CYS A 43 7.63 9.76 13.47
N LYS A 44 7.10 10.46 14.47
CA LYS A 44 7.82 10.89 15.67
C LYS A 44 7.09 10.38 16.90
N HIS A 45 7.82 10.08 17.95
CA HIS A 45 7.27 9.54 19.18
C HIS A 45 7.60 10.45 20.36
N GLN A 46 6.65 10.62 21.26
CA GLN A 46 6.81 11.34 22.52
C GLN A 46 6.00 10.65 23.63
N LYS A 47 6.57 10.58 24.82
CA LYS A 47 5.85 10.16 26.01
C LYS A 47 5.44 11.38 26.81
N ILE A 48 4.13 11.57 27.01
CA ILE A 48 3.55 12.71 27.73
C ILE A 48 2.59 12.16 28.78
N ASP A 49 2.78 12.55 30.03
CA ASP A 49 1.95 12.13 31.18
C ASP A 49 1.73 10.60 31.27
N GLY A 50 2.80 9.82 30.99
CA GLY A 50 2.77 8.36 31.03
C GLY A 50 2.21 7.69 29.78
N LYS A 51 1.61 8.44 28.86
CA LYS A 51 1.01 7.94 27.61
C LYS A 51 1.96 8.08 26.43
N GLU A 52 1.89 7.13 25.51
CA GLU A 52 2.70 7.10 24.30
C GLU A 52 1.96 7.83 23.17
N HIS A 53 2.59 8.84 22.55
CA HIS A 53 2.04 9.64 21.46
C HIS A 53 2.88 9.47 20.22
N PHE A 54 2.25 9.06 19.12
CA PHE A 54 2.86 8.87 17.80
C PHE A 54 2.34 9.94 16.85
N TYR A 55 3.24 10.80 16.37
CA TYR A 55 2.94 11.92 15.47
C TYR A 55 3.30 11.51 14.06
N TYR A 56 2.32 11.30 13.20
CA TYR A 56 2.53 11.01 11.78
C TYR A 56 2.33 12.28 10.97
N GLU A 57 3.32 12.61 10.15
CA GLU A 57 3.27 13.79 9.30
C GLU A 57 2.40 13.52 8.06
N ILE A 58 1.34 14.34 7.92
CA ILE A 58 0.34 14.21 6.86
C ILE A 58 0.30 15.46 5.95
N THR A 59 1.37 16.24 5.93
CA THR A 59 1.49 17.45 5.11
C THR A 59 1.44 17.08 3.63
N GLY A 60 0.56 17.75 2.85
CA GLY A 60 0.36 17.43 1.44
C GLY A 60 -0.35 16.10 1.14
N CYS A 61 -0.92 15.47 2.19
CA CYS A 61 -1.60 14.19 2.05
C CYS A 61 -3.11 14.31 2.32
N GLN A 62 -3.88 13.42 1.70
CA GLN A 62 -5.31 13.29 1.93
C GLN A 62 -5.68 11.83 2.19
N THR A 63 -6.65 11.59 3.07
CA THR A 63 -7.09 10.22 3.40
C THR A 63 -7.80 9.57 2.22
N LEU A 64 -7.66 8.25 2.09
CA LEU A 64 -8.41 7.45 1.12
C LEU A 64 -9.91 7.67 1.27
N TYR A 65 -10.39 7.80 2.51
CA TYR A 65 -11.79 8.09 2.81
C TYR A 65 -12.29 9.36 2.13
N HIS A 66 -11.58 10.48 2.25
CA HIS A 66 -11.96 11.76 1.64
C HIS A 66 -11.79 11.76 0.12
N LEU A 67 -10.73 11.11 -0.39
CA LEU A 67 -10.47 11.03 -1.84
C LEU A 67 -11.61 10.34 -2.59
N PHE A 68 -12.18 9.29 -2.00
CA PHE A 68 -13.23 8.47 -2.62
C PHE A 68 -14.62 8.67 -1.98
N GLU A 69 -14.84 9.77 -1.27
CA GLU A 69 -16.17 10.15 -0.79
C GLU A 69 -17.16 10.39 -1.94
N LYS A 70 -16.68 11.06 -3.01
CA LYS A 70 -17.48 11.42 -4.20
C LYS A 70 -16.92 10.84 -5.51
N ARG A 71 -15.72 10.29 -5.49
CA ARG A 71 -15.06 9.67 -6.64
C ARG A 71 -15.29 8.17 -6.62
N LYS A 72 -15.24 7.55 -7.79
CA LYS A 72 -15.29 6.09 -7.94
C LYS A 72 -13.89 5.53 -8.19
N PHE A 73 -13.67 4.31 -7.73
CA PHE A 73 -12.45 3.56 -8.01
C PHE A 73 -12.48 3.04 -9.43
N SER A 74 -11.60 3.53 -10.28
CA SER A 74 -11.28 2.91 -11.57
C SER A 74 -10.32 1.73 -11.38
N ARG A 75 -10.15 0.93 -12.44
CA ARG A 75 -9.16 -0.15 -12.47
C ARG A 75 -7.76 0.33 -12.02
N LYS A 76 -7.30 1.46 -12.56
CA LYS A 76 -5.99 2.04 -12.22
C LYS A 76 -5.89 2.39 -10.73
N ASN A 77 -6.94 2.98 -10.13
CA ASN A 77 -6.92 3.32 -8.72
C ASN A 77 -6.83 2.07 -7.83
N LEU A 78 -7.60 1.01 -8.16
CA LEU A 78 -7.55 -0.26 -7.45
C LEU A 78 -6.18 -0.92 -7.54
N GLU A 79 -5.62 -0.98 -8.75
CA GLU A 79 -4.31 -1.54 -9.01
C GLU A 79 -3.23 -0.83 -8.18
N THR A 80 -3.17 0.51 -8.24
CA THR A 80 -2.19 1.30 -7.48
C THR A 80 -2.34 1.08 -5.97
N LEU A 81 -3.58 1.06 -5.44
CA LEU A 81 -3.83 0.85 -4.02
C LEU A 81 -3.42 -0.56 -3.57
N PHE A 82 -3.86 -1.60 -4.30
CA PHE A 82 -3.56 -2.97 -3.91
C PHE A 82 -2.06 -3.29 -4.05
N LEU A 83 -1.37 -2.76 -5.07
CA LEU A 83 0.07 -2.86 -5.17
C LEU A 83 0.78 -2.17 -4.00
N ALA A 84 0.31 -1.00 -3.58
CA ALA A 84 0.87 -0.31 -2.42
C ALA A 84 0.70 -1.13 -1.14
N VAL A 85 -0.48 -1.76 -0.92
CA VAL A 85 -0.71 -2.67 0.22
C VAL A 85 0.25 -3.86 0.16
N VAL A 86 0.38 -4.50 -1.01
CA VAL A 86 1.27 -5.67 -1.20
C VAL A 86 2.71 -5.29 -0.88
N ARG A 87 3.23 -4.21 -1.46
CA ARG A 87 4.60 -3.73 -1.22
C ARG A 87 4.84 -3.40 0.26
N MET A 88 3.84 -2.82 0.92
CA MET A 88 3.94 -2.54 2.36
C MET A 88 4.04 -3.82 3.17
N MET A 89 3.23 -4.85 2.88
CA MET A 89 3.31 -6.14 3.57
C MET A 89 4.67 -6.81 3.37
N GLU A 90 5.20 -6.82 2.15
CA GLU A 90 6.53 -7.35 1.85
C GLU A 90 7.63 -6.56 2.60
N SER A 91 7.52 -5.25 2.64
CA SER A 91 8.44 -4.40 3.39
C SER A 91 8.40 -4.69 4.89
N LEU A 92 7.21 -4.83 5.49
CA LEU A 92 7.07 -5.20 6.90
C LEU A 92 7.72 -6.54 7.21
N ASP A 93 7.57 -7.54 6.34
CA ASP A 93 8.21 -8.85 6.49
C ASP A 93 9.73 -8.77 6.43
N GLN A 94 10.30 -7.99 5.49
CA GLN A 94 11.74 -7.76 5.39
C GLN A 94 12.33 -7.15 6.67
N TYR A 95 11.60 -6.25 7.31
CA TYR A 95 12.02 -5.61 8.56
C TYR A 95 11.57 -6.38 9.81
N LEU A 96 10.95 -7.55 9.66
CA LEU A 96 10.39 -8.36 10.76
C LEU A 96 9.41 -7.58 11.65
N MET A 97 8.63 -6.69 11.03
CA MET A 97 7.60 -5.90 11.69
C MET A 97 6.24 -6.60 11.62
N SER A 98 5.46 -6.49 12.70
CA SER A 98 4.13 -7.10 12.77
C SER A 98 3.17 -6.46 11.75
N ARG A 99 2.52 -7.28 10.94
CA ARG A 99 1.47 -6.85 10.01
C ARG A 99 0.22 -6.33 10.74
N ASP A 100 -0.08 -6.86 11.94
CA ASP A 100 -1.25 -6.50 12.74
C ASP A 100 -1.18 -5.09 13.35
N CYS A 101 -0.05 -4.42 13.21
CA CYS A 101 0.11 -3.03 13.58
C CYS A 101 -0.09 -2.06 12.40
N LEU A 102 -0.28 -2.57 11.18
CA LEU A 102 -0.56 -1.74 10.02
C LEU A 102 -2.04 -1.36 9.98
N LEU A 103 -2.31 -0.06 9.91
CA LEU A 103 -3.68 0.45 9.85
C LEU A 103 -4.16 0.47 8.40
N LEU A 104 -5.13 -0.38 8.06
CA LEU A 104 -5.72 -0.47 6.72
C LEU A 104 -7.13 0.17 6.64
N ASN A 105 -7.59 0.80 7.72
CA ASN A 105 -8.82 1.57 7.65
C ASN A 105 -8.65 2.77 6.70
N PRO A 106 -9.60 3.02 5.78
CA PRO A 106 -9.52 4.12 4.80
C PRO A 106 -9.31 5.51 5.40
N ALA A 107 -9.65 5.73 6.67
CA ALA A 107 -9.39 6.98 7.38
C ALA A 107 -7.91 7.16 7.77
N TYR A 108 -7.12 6.09 7.74
CA TYR A 108 -5.70 6.07 8.12
C TYR A 108 -4.75 5.70 6.97
N ILE A 109 -5.29 5.45 5.77
CA ILE A 109 -4.52 5.34 4.54
C ILE A 109 -4.51 6.73 3.90
N TYR A 110 -3.33 7.25 3.61
CA TYR A 110 -3.14 8.56 3.01
C TYR A 110 -2.62 8.44 1.58
N GLN A 111 -2.94 9.41 0.74
CA GLN A 111 -2.30 9.60 -0.56
C GLN A 111 -1.59 10.94 -0.56
N ASN A 112 -0.32 10.95 -0.96
CA ASN A 112 0.41 12.16 -1.26
C ASN A 112 -0.17 12.78 -2.52
N LEU A 113 -0.55 14.06 -2.46
CA LEU A 113 -1.24 14.74 -3.56
C LEU A 113 -0.30 15.12 -4.72
N ASP A 114 1.00 15.18 -4.47
CA ASP A 114 2.01 15.52 -5.49
C ASP A 114 2.50 14.28 -6.26
N THR A 115 2.76 13.16 -5.54
CA THR A 115 3.30 11.92 -6.13
C THR A 115 2.24 10.88 -6.44
N GLU A 116 1.03 11.03 -5.91
CA GLU A 116 -0.08 10.07 -5.94
C GLU A 116 0.23 8.73 -5.21
N ASP A 117 1.34 8.63 -4.49
CA ASP A 117 1.70 7.44 -3.73
C ASP A 117 0.81 7.27 -2.51
N TYR A 118 0.45 6.03 -2.21
CA TYR A 118 -0.23 5.69 -0.96
C TYR A 118 0.75 5.53 0.18
N LEU A 119 0.42 6.11 1.33
CA LEU A 119 1.19 6.12 2.57
C LEU A 119 0.35 5.52 3.70
N PHE A 120 0.96 4.65 4.47
CA PHE A 120 0.32 3.91 5.54
C PHE A 120 0.82 4.37 6.90
N MET A 121 0.07 4.02 7.94
CA MET A 121 0.47 4.19 9.33
C MET A 121 0.68 2.83 9.98
N TRP A 122 1.83 2.63 10.60
CA TRP A 122 2.13 1.47 11.41
C TRP A 122 2.11 1.90 12.88
N PHE A 123 1.12 1.41 13.64
CA PHE A 123 0.93 1.82 15.03
C PHE A 123 1.44 0.74 15.98
N PRO A 124 2.51 1.00 16.77
CA PRO A 124 3.18 0.00 17.61
C PRO A 124 2.28 -0.70 18.64
N LEU A 125 1.19 -0.04 19.02
CA LEU A 125 0.20 -0.55 19.97
C LEU A 125 -1.05 -1.10 19.26
N GLY A 126 -1.03 -1.20 17.92
CA GLY A 126 -2.08 -1.86 17.16
C GLY A 126 -2.06 -3.37 17.38
N GLU A 127 -3.23 -3.98 17.49
CA GLU A 127 -3.42 -5.43 17.69
C GLU A 127 -4.52 -5.98 16.79
N GLU A 128 -4.93 -5.24 15.77
CA GLU A 128 -5.99 -5.68 14.87
C GLU A 128 -5.42 -6.65 13.84
N CYS A 129 -6.13 -7.77 13.61
CA CYS A 129 -5.72 -8.77 12.63
C CYS A 129 -5.64 -8.14 11.23
N ALA A 130 -4.47 -8.18 10.60
CA ALA A 130 -4.23 -7.61 9.28
C ALA A 130 -5.18 -8.15 8.20
N ASP A 131 -5.54 -9.46 8.28
CA ASP A 131 -6.51 -10.07 7.37
C ASP A 131 -7.89 -9.42 7.52
N LYS A 132 -8.33 -9.17 8.75
CA LYS A 132 -9.61 -8.52 9.03
C LYS A 132 -9.64 -7.07 8.59
N GLU A 133 -8.58 -6.33 8.86
CA GLU A 133 -8.42 -4.95 8.39
C GLU A 133 -8.43 -4.87 6.86
N PHE A 134 -7.77 -5.81 6.19
CA PHE A 134 -7.79 -5.88 4.73
C PHE A 134 -9.18 -6.24 4.19
N GLN A 135 -9.89 -7.17 4.81
CA GLN A 135 -11.28 -7.47 4.46
C GLN A 135 -12.15 -6.20 4.58
N ASN A 136 -12.06 -5.48 5.70
CA ASN A 136 -12.80 -4.23 5.93
C ASN A 136 -12.48 -3.17 4.85
N LEU A 137 -11.20 -3.07 4.44
CA LEU A 137 -10.78 -2.18 3.36
C LEU A 137 -11.45 -2.56 2.03
N THR A 138 -11.48 -3.86 1.68
CA THR A 138 -12.13 -4.31 0.44
C THR A 138 -13.63 -4.10 0.48
N GLU A 139 -14.28 -4.33 1.62
CA GLU A 139 -15.71 -4.02 1.83
C GLU A 139 -16.02 -2.53 1.66
N TYR A 140 -15.14 -1.65 2.12
CA TYR A 140 -15.27 -0.21 1.90
C TYR A 140 -15.17 0.15 0.41
N ILE A 141 -14.30 -0.52 -0.33
CA ILE A 141 -14.03 -0.27 -1.76
C ILE A 141 -15.21 -0.70 -2.64
N LEU A 142 -15.81 -1.86 -2.41
CA LEU A 142 -16.81 -2.47 -3.28
C LEU A 142 -17.95 -1.52 -3.73
N PRO A 143 -18.67 -0.81 -2.84
CA PRO A 143 -19.75 0.08 -3.23
C PRO A 143 -19.26 1.35 -3.95
N ARG A 144 -17.96 1.58 -3.97
CA ARG A 144 -17.32 2.76 -4.55
C ARG A 144 -16.60 2.46 -5.86
N ILE A 145 -16.67 1.24 -6.36
CA ILE A 145 -16.12 0.88 -7.68
C ILE A 145 -16.93 1.57 -8.78
N ASP A 146 -16.25 1.98 -9.84
CA ASP A 146 -16.93 2.43 -11.06
C ASP A 146 -17.52 1.22 -11.79
N HIS A 147 -18.82 1.07 -11.72
CA HIS A 147 -19.54 -0.04 -12.38
C HIS A 147 -19.54 0.04 -13.92
N GLN A 148 -19.10 1.16 -14.50
CA GLN A 148 -18.90 1.27 -15.95
C GLN A 148 -17.53 0.72 -16.38
N ASP A 149 -16.60 0.56 -15.44
CA ASP A 149 -15.29 -0.05 -15.65
C ASP A 149 -15.35 -1.55 -15.26
N GLU A 150 -15.70 -2.41 -16.24
CA GLU A 150 -15.81 -3.86 -16.03
C GLU A 150 -14.53 -4.48 -15.44
N ALA A 151 -13.37 -3.96 -15.82
CA ALA A 151 -12.10 -4.43 -15.29
C ALA A 151 -11.89 -4.03 -13.83
N ALA A 152 -12.41 -2.87 -13.40
CA ALA A 152 -12.42 -2.46 -12.01
C ALA A 152 -13.34 -3.36 -11.18
N VAL A 153 -14.56 -3.64 -11.70
CA VAL A 153 -15.52 -4.53 -11.05
C VAL A 153 -14.93 -5.91 -10.86
N THR A 154 -14.40 -6.52 -11.93
CA THR A 154 -13.81 -7.86 -11.87
C THR A 154 -12.68 -7.92 -10.86
N MET A 155 -11.73 -6.96 -10.87
CA MET A 155 -10.62 -6.93 -9.92
C MET A 155 -11.10 -6.75 -8.49
N GLY A 156 -11.97 -5.78 -8.24
CA GLY A 156 -12.44 -5.48 -6.89
C GLY A 156 -13.15 -6.66 -6.24
N TYR A 157 -14.04 -7.34 -6.98
CA TYR A 157 -14.74 -8.52 -6.46
C TYR A 157 -13.81 -9.74 -6.29
N SER A 158 -12.82 -9.92 -7.18
CA SER A 158 -11.85 -11.01 -7.05
C SER A 158 -10.97 -10.84 -5.81
N VAL A 159 -10.45 -9.62 -5.58
CA VAL A 159 -9.66 -9.32 -4.39
C VAL A 159 -10.49 -9.41 -3.11
N TYR A 160 -11.74 -8.95 -3.12
CA TYR A 160 -12.64 -9.10 -1.98
C TYR A 160 -12.89 -10.57 -1.64
N LYS A 161 -13.19 -11.40 -2.65
CA LYS A 161 -13.39 -12.84 -2.45
C LYS A 161 -12.16 -13.49 -1.82
N GLU A 162 -10.98 -13.18 -2.33
CA GLU A 162 -9.71 -13.65 -1.77
C GLU A 162 -9.54 -13.21 -0.31
N ALA A 163 -9.82 -11.94 -0.01
CA ALA A 163 -9.72 -11.39 1.35
C ALA A 163 -10.64 -12.12 2.35
N VAL A 164 -11.84 -12.51 1.92
CA VAL A 164 -12.82 -13.23 2.78
C VAL A 164 -12.44 -14.70 2.97
N GLU A 165 -12.01 -15.39 1.90
CA GLU A 165 -11.78 -16.84 1.91
C GLU A 165 -10.41 -17.21 2.47
N ILE A 166 -9.37 -16.42 2.21
CA ILE A 166 -7.98 -16.78 2.46
C ILE A 166 -7.26 -15.73 3.32
N GLY A 167 -7.71 -14.47 3.29
CA GLY A 167 -7.07 -13.33 3.94
C GLY A 167 -6.08 -12.60 3.04
N LEU A 168 -5.19 -11.82 3.65
CA LEU A 168 -4.21 -10.97 2.97
C LEU A 168 -2.99 -11.80 2.51
N LYS A 169 -3.08 -12.40 1.32
CA LYS A 169 -1.99 -13.12 0.65
C LYS A 169 -1.43 -12.30 -0.51
N THR A 170 -0.22 -11.82 -0.36
CA THR A 170 0.43 -10.89 -1.31
C THR A 170 0.52 -11.46 -2.72
N GLU A 171 0.89 -12.74 -2.86
CA GLU A 171 1.02 -13.43 -4.15
C GLU A 171 -0.32 -13.52 -4.87
N ARG A 172 -1.39 -13.87 -4.15
CA ARG A 172 -2.74 -13.99 -4.72
C ARG A 172 -3.29 -12.64 -5.16
N ILE A 173 -3.05 -11.60 -4.38
CA ILE A 173 -3.47 -10.24 -4.76
C ILE A 173 -2.74 -9.81 -6.04
N LYS A 174 -1.43 -10.12 -6.16
CA LYS A 174 -0.67 -9.85 -7.40
C LYS A 174 -1.26 -10.62 -8.60
N GLU A 175 -1.64 -11.87 -8.44
CA GLU A 175 -2.30 -12.65 -9.50
C GLU A 175 -3.58 -11.97 -10.00
N HIS A 176 -4.42 -11.44 -9.10
CA HIS A 176 -5.63 -10.70 -9.50
C HIS A 176 -5.33 -9.36 -10.17
N ILE A 177 -4.24 -8.69 -9.78
CA ILE A 177 -3.81 -7.45 -10.41
C ILE A 177 -3.30 -7.70 -11.84
N TYR A 178 -2.43 -8.69 -12.04
CA TYR A 178 -1.76 -8.95 -13.32
C TYR A 178 -2.52 -9.93 -14.22
N GLY A 179 -3.31 -10.84 -13.67
CA GLY A 179 -4.05 -11.87 -14.42
C GLY A 179 -5.08 -11.31 -15.40
N GLY A 180 -5.75 -10.20 -15.07
CA GLY A 180 -6.66 -9.51 -15.98
C GLY A 180 -6.00 -8.88 -17.22
N VAL A 181 -4.66 -8.86 -17.27
CA VAL A 181 -3.90 -8.41 -18.45
C VAL A 181 -3.70 -9.55 -19.47
N GLN A 182 -3.71 -10.81 -19.00
CA GLN A 182 -3.52 -11.97 -19.89
C GLN A 182 -4.79 -12.34 -20.65
N GLU A 183 -5.98 -12.26 -20.03
CA GLU A 183 -7.25 -12.54 -20.73
C GLU A 183 -7.52 -11.56 -21.88
N LYS A 184 -7.11 -10.27 -21.76
CA LYS A 184 -7.20 -9.32 -22.89
C LYS A 184 -6.17 -9.55 -23.98
N LYS A 185 -5.09 -10.29 -23.75
CA LYS A 185 -4.11 -10.64 -24.79
C LYS A 185 -4.55 -11.86 -25.59
N GLU A 186 -5.29 -12.79 -25.00
CA GLU A 186 -5.79 -13.97 -25.70
C GLU A 186 -7.02 -13.65 -26.58
N SER A 187 -7.96 -12.83 -26.09
CA SER A 187 -9.13 -12.42 -26.89
C SER A 187 -8.82 -11.44 -28.04
N ARG A 188 -7.62 -10.83 -28.08
CA ARG A 188 -7.15 -10.00 -29.21
C ARG A 188 -6.30 -10.75 -30.23
N LYS A 189 -5.93 -12.02 -29.97
CA LYS A 189 -5.17 -12.84 -30.93
C LYS A 189 -6.03 -13.55 -31.95
N GLU A 190 -7.35 -13.54 -31.82
CA GLU A 190 -8.26 -14.16 -32.80
C GLU A 190 -8.74 -13.21 -33.91
N ASP A 191 -8.48 -11.89 -33.81
CA ASP A 191 -8.89 -10.96 -34.87
C ASP A 191 -7.81 -9.90 -35.15
N SER A 192 -6.97 -10.22 -36.07
CA SER A 192 -6.11 -9.39 -36.94
C SER A 192 -4.70 -9.93 -37.06
N GLY A 193 -4.42 -10.48 -38.24
CA GLY A 193 -3.07 -10.83 -38.65
C GLY A 193 -2.23 -9.58 -38.97
N ASP A 194 -0.96 -9.79 -38.79
CA ASP A 194 0.21 -9.21 -39.44
C ASP A 194 0.84 -7.88 -38.99
N ARG A 195 2.01 -8.05 -38.42
CA ARG A 195 3.25 -7.29 -38.75
C ARG A 195 3.52 -5.89 -38.18
N GLU A 196 3.08 -5.47 -37.02
CA GLU A 196 3.64 -4.26 -36.40
C GLU A 196 4.05 -4.36 -34.92
N ASP A 197 3.82 -5.49 -34.25
CA ASP A 197 3.98 -5.60 -32.80
C ASP A 197 5.34 -6.14 -32.29
N THR A 198 6.19 -6.68 -33.18
CA THR A 198 7.49 -7.26 -32.76
C THR A 198 8.49 -6.21 -32.31
N GLN A 199 8.37 -4.98 -32.74
CA GLN A 199 9.35 -3.92 -32.42
C GLN A 199 9.06 -3.27 -31.07
N LYS A 200 7.78 -3.14 -30.68
CA LYS A 200 7.38 -2.58 -29.37
C LYS A 200 7.57 -3.56 -28.19
N GLU A 201 7.43 -4.84 -28.47
CA GLU A 201 7.72 -5.89 -27.49
C GLU A 201 9.22 -5.99 -27.17
N TRP A 202 10.08 -5.81 -28.19
CA TRP A 202 11.52 -5.80 -28.03
C TRP A 202 12.02 -4.57 -27.23
N GLU A 203 11.42 -3.42 -27.39
CA GLU A 203 11.75 -2.21 -26.61
C GLU A 203 11.31 -2.33 -25.13
N ARG A 204 10.17 -2.96 -24.85
CA ARG A 204 9.71 -3.22 -23.47
C ARG A 204 10.58 -4.25 -22.76
N GLN A 205 11.00 -5.29 -23.46
CA GLN A 205 11.91 -6.30 -22.92
C GLN A 205 13.27 -5.67 -22.57
N LYS A 206 13.78 -4.80 -23.42
CA LYS A 206 15.04 -4.09 -23.21
C LYS A 206 15.03 -3.13 -22.02
N ILE A 207 13.88 -2.54 -21.71
CA ILE A 207 13.70 -1.69 -20.52
C ILE A 207 13.70 -2.55 -19.24
N LEU A 208 13.08 -3.70 -19.28
CA LEU A 208 13.08 -4.65 -18.17
C LEU A 208 14.47 -5.25 -17.93
N ASP A 209 15.17 -5.65 -18.97
CA ASP A 209 16.54 -6.19 -18.87
C ASP A 209 17.55 -5.16 -18.33
N ASN A 210 17.40 -3.88 -18.69
CA ASN A 210 18.22 -2.81 -18.11
C ASN A 210 17.91 -2.56 -16.62
N PHE A 211 16.68 -2.75 -16.19
CA PHE A 211 16.31 -2.61 -14.76
C PHE A 211 16.92 -3.73 -13.89
N TYR A 212 17.02 -4.95 -14.42
CA TYR A 212 17.62 -6.09 -13.72
C TYR A 212 19.16 -6.04 -13.74
N ASN A 213 19.77 -5.53 -14.80
CA ASN A 213 21.23 -5.38 -14.88
C ASN A 213 21.79 -4.27 -13.97
N ASP A 214 21.01 -3.21 -13.70
CA ASP A 214 21.39 -2.17 -12.74
C ASP A 214 21.36 -2.68 -11.28
N GLU A 215 20.55 -3.68 -10.96
CA GLU A 215 20.55 -4.32 -9.64
C GLU A 215 21.76 -5.25 -9.45
N GLU A 216 22.18 -6.00 -10.47
CA GLU A 216 23.38 -6.88 -10.38
C GLU A 216 24.68 -6.04 -10.27
N GLU A 217 24.79 -4.91 -10.96
CA GLU A 217 25.96 -4.02 -10.81
C GLU A 217 26.01 -3.30 -9.45
N ALA A 218 24.88 -3.17 -8.75
CA ALA A 218 24.86 -2.60 -7.41
C ALA A 218 25.32 -3.61 -6.34
N GLU A 219 25.06 -4.90 -6.50
CA GLU A 219 25.50 -5.95 -5.57
C GLU A 219 27.03 -6.22 -5.68
N ASP A 220 27.61 -6.13 -6.87
CA ASP A 220 29.06 -6.32 -7.06
C ASP A 220 29.92 -5.19 -6.47
N ARG A 221 29.37 -3.98 -6.29
CA ARG A 221 30.05 -2.86 -5.63
C ARG A 221 30.12 -2.98 -4.10
N PHE A 222 29.30 -3.81 -3.49
CA PHE A 222 29.31 -4.04 -2.03
C PHE A 222 30.19 -5.23 -1.61
N SER A 223 30.67 -6.06 -2.53
CA SER A 223 31.52 -7.23 -2.25
C SER A 223 33.03 -6.94 -2.22
N LEU A 224 33.45 -5.70 -2.46
CA LEU A 224 34.88 -5.30 -2.53
C LEU A 224 35.21 -4.16 -1.57
N LYS A 225 34.83 -4.30 -0.28
CA LYS A 225 35.48 -3.52 0.80
C LYS A 225 35.56 -4.32 2.09
#